data_94df089f7c312ac6874ffad654dacbe7
#
_entry.id   94df089f7c312ac6874ffad654dacbe7
#
_cell.length_a   1.000
_cell.length_b   1.000
_cell.length_c   1.000
_cell.angle_alpha   90.00
_cell.angle_beta   90.00
_cell.angle_gamma   90.00
#
_symmetry.space_group_name_H-M   'P 1'
#
loop_
_entity.id
_entity.type
_entity.pdbx_description
1 polymer ?
#
loop_
_entity_poly.entity_id
_entity_poly.type
_entity_poly.pdbx_seq_one_letter_code
_entity_poly.pdbx_strand_id
1 'polypeptide(L)'
;MNIYLIGSLRNPQIPLIANTLRAHGHEVFDDWYAAGPEADDKWREYEIGRGRCFSEALQGYAADHVFRFDQYHLHRADVVVLALPAGRSGHLEFGYGVGKGPFMGYGRYEPVR
;
A
#
# COMPACT_ATOMS: atom_id res chain seq x y z
N MET A 1 -14.52 -9.91 6.44
CA MET A 1 -14.34 -9.16 5.19
C MET A 1 -12.87 -9.13 4.82
N ASN A 2 -12.59 -9.00 3.56
CA ASN A 2 -11.25 -8.78 3.08
C ASN A 2 -10.94 -7.28 3.08
N ILE A 3 -9.97 -6.87 3.88
CA ILE A 3 -9.58 -5.47 4.04
C ILE A 3 -8.20 -5.25 3.42
N TYR A 4 -8.10 -4.25 2.57
CA TYR A 4 -6.81 -3.76 2.08
C TYR A 4 -6.42 -2.54 2.91
N LEU A 5 -5.35 -2.68 3.70
CA LEU A 5 -4.85 -1.60 4.54
C LEU A 5 -3.77 -0.83 3.79
N ILE A 6 -3.97 0.47 3.66
CA ILE A 6 -3.08 1.38 2.95
C ILE A 6 -2.42 2.29 3.97
N GLY A 7 -1.13 2.52 3.84
CA GLY A 7 -0.38 3.42 4.71
C GLY A 7 1.07 3.52 4.32
N SER A 8 1.86 4.16 5.16
CA SER A 8 3.29 4.34 4.96
C SER A 8 4.08 3.16 5.51
N LEU A 9 5.11 2.75 4.76
CA LEU A 9 6.13 1.80 5.25
C LEU A 9 6.84 2.27 6.52
N ARG A 10 6.78 3.57 6.82
CA ARG A 10 7.41 4.17 8.00
C ARG A 10 6.46 4.35 9.16
N ASN A 11 5.20 3.96 9.02
CA ASN A 11 4.22 4.06 10.10
C ASN A 11 4.26 2.79 10.96
N PRO A 12 4.79 2.85 12.19
CA PRO A 12 4.91 1.67 13.06
C PRO A 12 3.56 1.15 13.55
N GLN A 13 2.48 1.90 13.36
CA GLN A 13 1.15 1.49 13.77
C GLN A 13 0.46 0.55 12.78
N ILE A 14 0.98 0.41 11.57
CA ILE A 14 0.36 -0.45 10.55
C ILE A 14 0.13 -1.88 11.06
N PRO A 15 1.14 -2.58 11.61
CA PRO A 15 0.90 -3.93 12.13
C PRO A 15 -0.11 -3.99 13.27
N LEU A 16 -0.14 -2.96 14.11
CA LEU A 16 -1.07 -2.87 15.24
C LEU A 16 -2.52 -2.72 14.75
N ILE A 17 -2.74 -1.86 13.77
CA ILE A 17 -4.04 -1.66 13.14
C ILE A 17 -4.49 -2.97 12.46
N ALA A 18 -3.61 -3.59 11.69
CA ALA A 18 -3.91 -4.83 11.01
C ALA A 18 -4.29 -5.96 12.00
N ASN A 19 -3.53 -6.11 13.06
CA ASN A 19 -3.80 -7.13 14.08
C ASN A 19 -5.10 -6.88 14.82
N THR A 20 -5.44 -5.62 15.09
CA THR A 20 -6.72 -5.25 15.69
C THR A 20 -7.89 -5.65 14.78
N LEU A 21 -7.78 -5.38 13.48
CA LEU A 21 -8.79 -5.78 12.51
C LEU A 21 -8.91 -7.30 12.40
N ARG A 22 -7.79 -8.01 12.41
CA ARG A 22 -7.79 -9.49 12.42
C ARG A 22 -8.46 -10.06 13.66
N ALA A 23 -8.24 -9.43 14.81
CA ALA A 23 -8.89 -9.86 16.07
C ALA A 23 -10.41 -9.75 16.01
N HIS A 24 -10.95 -8.90 15.13
CA HIS A 24 -12.39 -8.75 14.88
C HIS A 24 -12.89 -9.68 13.76
N GLY A 25 -12.08 -10.63 13.31
CA GLY A 25 -12.49 -11.64 12.35
C GLY A 25 -12.30 -11.27 10.88
N HIS A 26 -11.56 -10.22 10.59
CA HIS A 26 -11.30 -9.79 9.21
C HIS A 26 -10.01 -10.38 8.66
N GLU A 27 -9.98 -10.62 7.37
CA GLU A 27 -8.76 -10.87 6.63
C GLU A 27 -8.19 -9.51 6.20
N VAL A 28 -6.91 -9.26 6.48
CA VAL A 28 -6.28 -7.95 6.23
C VAL A 28 -5.04 -8.14 5.38
N PHE A 29 -4.97 -7.41 4.28
CA PHE A 29 -3.77 -7.31 3.49
C PHE A 29 -2.97 -6.09 3.93
N ASP A 30 -1.89 -6.32 4.63
CA ASP A 30 -0.86 -5.36 5.03
C ASP A 30 0.55 -5.88 4.75
N ASP A 31 0.65 -6.94 3.98
CA ASP A 31 1.89 -7.71 3.77
C ASP A 31 2.97 -6.90 3.06
N TRP A 32 2.59 -5.84 2.34
CA TRP A 32 3.54 -4.89 1.78
C TRP A 32 4.46 -4.27 2.84
N TYR A 33 4.02 -4.22 4.09
CA TYR A 33 4.80 -3.66 5.19
C TYR A 33 6.06 -4.48 5.49
N ALA A 34 6.05 -5.76 5.18
CA ALA A 34 7.20 -6.66 5.39
C ALA A 34 8.44 -6.26 4.57
N ALA A 35 8.27 -5.48 3.52
CA ALA A 35 9.39 -4.98 2.71
C ALA A 35 10.31 -4.05 3.50
N GLY A 36 9.80 -3.44 4.58
CA GLY A 36 10.55 -2.55 5.46
C GLY A 36 10.55 -1.09 5.02
N PRO A 37 10.96 -0.18 5.93
CA PRO A 37 10.85 1.26 5.69
C PRO A 37 11.82 1.79 4.63
N GLU A 38 12.81 1.00 4.25
CA GLU A 38 13.83 1.38 3.27
C GLU A 38 13.57 0.77 1.88
N ALA A 39 12.42 0.15 1.67
CA ALA A 39 12.13 -0.58 0.43
C ALA A 39 12.24 0.31 -0.81
N ASP A 40 11.72 1.53 -0.75
CA ASP A 40 11.77 2.47 -1.86
C ASP A 40 13.19 2.92 -2.17
N ASP A 41 13.99 3.16 -1.14
CA ASP A 41 15.39 3.55 -1.29
C ASP A 41 16.21 2.41 -1.89
N LYS A 42 15.99 1.19 -1.43
CA LYS A 42 16.66 -0.01 -1.95
C LYS A 42 16.30 -0.27 -3.41
N TRP A 43 15.05 -0.09 -3.76
CA TRP A 43 14.61 -0.22 -5.15
C TRP A 43 15.28 0.83 -6.04
N ARG A 44 15.34 2.09 -5.57
CA ARG A 44 16.00 3.17 -6.28
C ARG A 44 17.48 2.88 -6.51
N GLU A 45 18.19 2.45 -5.46
CA GLU A 45 19.61 2.08 -5.55
C GLU A 45 19.84 0.95 -6.55
N TYR A 46 18.99 -0.06 -6.52
CA TYR A 46 19.05 -1.18 -7.45
C TYR A 46 18.90 -0.71 -8.90
N GLU A 47 17.92 0.14 -9.16
CA GLU A 47 17.64 0.63 -10.51
C GLU A 47 18.73 1.59 -11.02
N ILE A 48 19.25 2.45 -10.14
CA ILE A 48 20.39 3.32 -10.46
C ILE A 48 21.62 2.47 -10.79
N GLY A 49 21.87 1.43 -10.03
CA GLY A 49 22.98 0.49 -10.27
C GLY A 49 22.88 -0.22 -11.63
N ARG A 50 21.66 -0.36 -12.16
CA ARG A 50 21.40 -0.89 -13.49
C ARG A 50 21.46 0.17 -14.59
N GLY A 51 21.72 1.43 -14.27
CA GLY A 51 21.78 2.52 -15.22
C GLY A 51 20.42 2.98 -15.73
N ARG A 52 19.34 2.72 -14.99
CA ARG A 52 17.98 3.11 -15.39
C ARG A 52 17.59 4.43 -14.77
N CYS A 53 16.92 5.29 -15.55
CA CYS A 53 16.25 6.47 -15.01
C CYS A 53 14.91 6.06 -14.39
N PHE A 54 14.25 7.01 -13.70
CA PHE A 54 13.01 6.72 -12.98
C PHE A 54 11.90 6.18 -13.88
N SER A 55 11.71 6.78 -15.06
CA SER A 55 10.68 6.32 -15.99
C SER A 55 10.96 4.92 -16.54
N GLU A 56 12.22 4.59 -16.80
CA GLU A 56 12.62 3.25 -17.21
C GLU A 56 12.43 2.23 -16.07
N ALA A 57 12.80 2.61 -14.86
CA ALA A 57 12.65 1.78 -13.68
C ALA A 57 11.18 1.42 -13.40
N LEU A 58 10.26 2.36 -13.59
CA LEU A 58 8.82 2.11 -13.44
C LEU A 58 8.26 1.09 -14.42
N GLN A 59 8.91 0.91 -15.56
CA GLN A 59 8.53 -0.08 -16.57
C GLN A 59 9.25 -1.42 -16.38
N GLY A 60 10.14 -1.50 -15.38
CA GLY A 60 10.91 -2.71 -15.10
C GLY A 60 10.11 -3.77 -14.37
N TYR A 61 10.66 -4.98 -14.35
CA TYR A 61 9.98 -6.13 -13.72
C TYR A 61 9.83 -5.98 -12.21
N ALA A 62 10.77 -5.33 -11.52
CA ALA A 62 10.65 -5.13 -10.08
C ALA A 62 9.43 -4.28 -9.73
N ALA A 63 9.25 -3.14 -10.40
CA ALA A 63 8.09 -2.29 -10.19
C ALA A 63 6.79 -2.98 -10.64
N ASP A 64 6.81 -3.66 -11.78
CA ASP A 64 5.65 -4.37 -12.29
C ASP A 64 5.20 -5.49 -11.35
N HIS A 65 6.14 -6.22 -10.76
CA HIS A 65 5.85 -7.28 -9.80
C HIS A 65 5.09 -6.74 -8.58
N VAL A 66 5.60 -5.68 -7.98
CA VAL A 66 4.96 -5.06 -6.81
C VAL A 66 3.58 -4.51 -7.18
N PHE A 67 3.48 -3.80 -8.31
CA PHE A 67 2.22 -3.22 -8.77
C PHE A 67 1.15 -4.29 -8.98
N ARG A 68 1.48 -5.39 -9.67
CA ARG A 68 0.52 -6.47 -9.95
C ARG A 68 0.08 -7.18 -8.67
N PHE A 69 0.99 -7.39 -7.76
CA PHE A 69 0.69 -8.03 -6.48
C PHE A 69 -0.26 -7.18 -5.64
N ASP A 70 0.03 -5.90 -5.50
CA ASP A 70 -0.83 -4.98 -4.76
C ASP A 70 -2.19 -4.82 -5.45
N GLN A 71 -2.21 -4.71 -6.77
CA GLN A 71 -3.45 -4.62 -7.55
C GLN A 71 -4.33 -5.85 -7.34
N TYR A 72 -3.76 -7.04 -7.32
CA TYR A 72 -4.49 -8.28 -7.07
C TYR A 72 -5.21 -8.23 -5.73
N HIS A 73 -4.50 -7.85 -4.67
CA HIS A 73 -5.08 -7.76 -3.34
C HIS A 73 -6.09 -6.63 -3.20
N LEU A 74 -5.84 -5.50 -3.85
CA LEU A 74 -6.77 -4.38 -3.87
C LEU A 74 -8.09 -4.78 -4.54
N HIS A 75 -8.03 -5.55 -5.62
CA HIS A 75 -9.21 -6.03 -6.32
C HIS A 75 -10.02 -7.05 -5.52
N ARG A 76 -9.38 -7.81 -4.65
CA ARG A 76 -10.04 -8.77 -3.77
C ARG A 76 -10.69 -8.14 -2.55
N ALA A 77 -10.30 -6.93 -2.21
CA ALA A 77 -10.76 -6.30 -0.98
C ALA A 77 -12.24 -5.91 -1.05
N ASP A 78 -12.94 -6.12 0.04
CA ASP A 78 -14.30 -5.62 0.23
C ASP A 78 -14.29 -4.18 0.74
N VAL A 79 -13.24 -3.84 1.50
CA VAL A 79 -13.04 -2.52 2.11
C VAL A 79 -11.60 -2.11 1.97
N VAL A 80 -11.36 -0.86 1.64
CA VAL A 80 -10.04 -0.24 1.70
C VAL A 80 -10.00 0.71 2.89
N VAL A 81 -8.92 0.62 3.68
CA VAL A 81 -8.68 1.47 4.84
C VAL A 81 -7.39 2.22 4.65
N LEU A 82 -7.47 3.55 4.69
CA LEU A 82 -6.29 4.41 4.62
C LEU A 82 -5.87 4.84 6.03
N ALA A 83 -4.71 4.36 6.46
CA ALA A 83 -4.11 4.75 7.73
C ALA A 83 -3.14 5.91 7.48
N LEU A 84 -3.40 7.05 8.08
CA LEU A 84 -2.56 8.23 7.96
C LEU A 84 -1.51 8.28 9.07
N PRO A 85 -0.35 8.84 8.78
CA PRO A 85 0.07 9.50 7.54
C PRO A 85 0.34 8.51 6.40
N ALA A 86 0.02 8.93 5.18
CA ALA A 86 0.27 8.15 3.98
C ALA A 86 0.74 9.06 2.85
N GLY A 87 1.58 8.51 1.95
CA GLY A 87 2.10 9.22 0.80
C GLY A 87 1.10 9.32 -0.36
N ARG A 88 1.57 9.89 -1.47
CA ARG A 88 0.75 10.08 -2.67
C ARG A 88 0.23 8.77 -3.24
N SER A 89 1.07 7.75 -3.29
CA SER A 89 0.68 6.42 -3.80
C SER A 89 -0.45 5.82 -2.98
N GLY A 90 -0.40 5.94 -1.64
CA GLY A 90 -1.45 5.46 -0.77
C GLY A 90 -2.79 6.15 -1.02
N HIS A 91 -2.77 7.48 -1.21
CA HIS A 91 -3.98 8.23 -1.54
C HIS A 91 -4.55 7.84 -2.90
N LEU A 92 -3.70 7.60 -3.90
CA LEU A 92 -4.12 7.14 -5.23
C LEU A 92 -4.75 5.75 -5.15
N GLU A 93 -4.16 4.83 -4.42
CA GLU A 93 -4.72 3.50 -4.19
C GLU A 93 -6.08 3.57 -3.51
N PHE A 94 -6.20 4.41 -2.49
CA PHE A 94 -7.46 4.61 -1.78
C PHE A 94 -8.54 5.15 -2.71
N GLY A 95 -8.23 6.18 -3.49
CA GLY A 95 -9.16 6.75 -4.47
C GLY A 95 -9.59 5.74 -5.51
N TYR A 96 -8.66 4.93 -6.01
CA TYR A 96 -8.96 3.86 -6.95
C TYR A 96 -9.91 2.82 -6.34
N GLY A 97 -9.61 2.37 -5.12
CA GLY A 97 -10.44 1.40 -4.41
C GLY A 97 -11.86 1.90 -4.17
N VAL A 98 -11.99 3.16 -3.73
CA VAL A 98 -13.30 3.80 -3.51
C VAL A 98 -14.08 3.95 -4.82
N GLY A 99 -13.41 4.35 -5.90
CA GLY A 99 -14.05 4.59 -7.20
C GLY A 99 -14.51 3.33 -7.90
N LYS A 100 -14.05 2.18 -7.47
CA LYS A 100 -14.28 0.91 -8.14
C LYS A 100 -15.65 0.28 -7.82
N GLY A 101 -16.44 0.83 -6.87
CA GLY A 101 -17.73 0.31 -6.37
C GLY A 101 -18.12 -1.10 -6.82
N PRO A 102 -18.66 -1.97 -5.99
CA PRO A 102 -19.38 -1.72 -4.75
C PRO A 102 -18.49 -1.60 -3.50
N PHE A 103 -17.31 -1.10 -3.66
CA PHE A 103 -16.35 -0.91 -2.57
C PHE A 103 -16.83 0.09 -1.54
N MET A 104 -16.61 -0.22 -0.26
CA MET A 104 -16.63 0.78 0.80
C MET A 104 -15.19 1.23 1.08
N GLY A 105 -14.89 2.49 0.78
CA GLY A 105 -13.64 3.11 1.17
C GLY A 105 -13.79 3.77 2.53
N TYR A 106 -12.81 3.55 3.41
CA TYR A 106 -12.74 4.21 4.71
C TYR A 106 -11.36 4.81 4.89
N GLY A 107 -11.32 6.10 5.14
CA GLY A 107 -10.07 6.82 5.41
C GLY A 107 -10.19 7.66 6.66
N ARG A 108 -9.12 7.69 7.46
CA ARG A 108 -8.98 8.59 8.59
C ARG A 108 -7.99 9.67 8.23
N TYR A 109 -8.44 10.91 8.28
CA TYR A 109 -7.58 12.08 8.07
C TYR A 109 -7.07 12.58 9.40
N GLU A 110 -5.76 12.67 9.54
CA GLU A 110 -5.11 13.36 10.64
C GLU A 110 -4.41 14.61 10.09
N PRO A 111 -4.64 15.79 10.66
CA PRO A 111 -3.96 16.99 10.18
C PRO A 111 -2.44 16.86 10.34
N VAL A 112 -1.72 17.30 9.34
CA VAL A 112 -0.27 17.37 9.39
C VAL A 112 0.12 18.41 10.44
N ARG A 113 0.92 17.97 11.38
CA ARG A 113 1.43 18.83 12.44
C ARG A 113 2.80 19.39 12.07
#